data_af3db03028e81dc1409ce72e4413c23a
#
_entry.id   af3db03028e81dc1409ce72e4413c23a
#
_cell.length_a   1.000
_cell.length_b   1.000
_cell.length_c   1.000
_cell.angle_alpha   90.00
_cell.angle_beta   90.00
_cell.angle_gamma   90.00
#
_symmetry.space_group_name_H-M   'P 1'
#
loop_
_entity.id
_entity.type
_entity.pdbx_description
1 polymer ?
#
loop_
_entity_poly.entity_id
_entity_poly.type
_entity_poly.pdbx_seq_one_letter_code
_entity_poly.pdbx_strand_id
1 'polypeptide(L)'
;MSLKRSYKMLSKLADTSSTNEKVSLLKKFLQDEQFKKVILYTLDERLKYNIKQIPKYQNKTNLFTGSNKQIFKELDKLSKQTGASNLDKQNLFNLASIDQETYEVVARIVKKDLRCGCSAKLVNNAIPCTIAYLPYMRCSTDKKIKNIKYDKELGAIVQEKGDGTFVAIHIDKDGEAKFYTRNFSKVHQLHKLKAIIRNGIIEIHKKKIIDKGLIDKTFKDGFLQRVYHGEMLVRKNGNILDRKTGNGIINQCIQKTALQSDADCIIIKLWDSIPEKDFWEKMYCDIQYNTRLRQTMKFVSAINNDCVQLIETQRVFSYEEAQKFYSRIRKEEKEGAILKNAHAIWKDGTSTEQIKMKNVSDAEMRAVEWKKGEKGTKYEKYMGAVLFETDDKKVQVWVGSGFSDAERKKYSNKD
;
A
#
# COMPACT_ATOMS: atom_id res chain seq x y z
N MET A 1 -27.95 -22.03 -1.25
CA MET A 1 -27.97 -21.04 -0.16
C MET A 1 -27.38 -19.74 -0.71
N SER A 2 -28.02 -18.60 -0.44
CA SER A 2 -27.59 -17.29 -0.94
C SER A 2 -26.64 -16.58 0.03
N LEU A 3 -25.92 -15.53 -0.43
CA LEU A 3 -25.06 -14.70 0.43
C LEU A 3 -25.86 -13.68 1.29
N LYS A 4 -27.17 -13.80 1.34
CA LYS A 4 -28.07 -12.91 2.06
C LYS A 4 -27.74 -12.75 3.55
N ARG A 5 -27.32 -13.84 4.22
CA ARG A 5 -26.85 -13.78 5.61
C ARG A 5 -25.59 -12.92 5.75
N SER A 6 -24.63 -13.08 4.83
CA SER A 6 -23.42 -12.26 4.81
C SER A 6 -23.74 -10.79 4.55
N TYR A 7 -24.70 -10.49 3.67
CA TYR A 7 -25.17 -9.11 3.45
C TYR A 7 -25.69 -8.48 4.74
N LYS A 8 -26.56 -9.19 5.49
CA LYS A 8 -27.10 -8.71 6.79
C LYS A 8 -25.99 -8.46 7.81
N MET A 9 -24.95 -9.31 7.85
CA MET A 9 -23.80 -9.10 8.73
C MET A 9 -22.98 -7.86 8.34
N LEU A 10 -22.77 -7.63 7.03
CA LEU A 10 -22.11 -6.42 6.54
C LEU A 10 -22.92 -5.15 6.85
N SER A 11 -24.24 -5.21 6.73
CA SER A 11 -25.13 -4.08 7.10
C SER A 11 -25.00 -3.74 8.58
N LYS A 12 -25.05 -4.74 9.48
CA LYS A 12 -24.84 -4.50 10.92
C LYS A 12 -23.48 -3.89 11.25
N LEU A 13 -22.42 -4.26 10.51
CA LEU A 13 -21.10 -3.63 10.66
C LEU A 13 -21.08 -2.19 10.13
N ALA A 14 -21.90 -1.87 9.13
CA ALA A 14 -22.01 -0.52 8.59
C ALA A 14 -22.80 0.43 9.52
N ASP A 15 -23.75 -0.11 10.30
CA ASP A 15 -24.64 0.67 11.18
C ASP A 15 -23.89 1.30 12.37
N THR A 16 -22.73 0.77 12.75
CA THR A 16 -21.92 1.35 13.84
C THR A 16 -20.68 2.07 13.35
N SER A 17 -20.36 3.22 13.96
CA SER A 17 -19.07 3.93 13.77
C SER A 17 -18.01 3.51 14.78
N SER A 18 -18.39 2.80 15.87
CA SER A 18 -17.49 2.39 16.94
C SER A 18 -16.56 1.27 16.50
N THR A 19 -15.25 1.52 16.55
CA THR A 19 -14.20 0.52 16.24
C THR A 19 -14.29 -0.69 17.15
N ASN A 20 -14.51 -0.48 18.45
CA ASN A 20 -14.58 -1.57 19.44
C ASN A 20 -15.81 -2.46 19.21
N GLU A 21 -16.94 -1.85 18.90
CA GLU A 21 -18.17 -2.57 18.57
C GLU A 21 -17.99 -3.39 17.27
N LYS A 22 -17.38 -2.81 16.23
CA LYS A 22 -17.03 -3.57 15.02
C LYS A 22 -16.14 -4.77 15.31
N VAL A 23 -15.14 -4.63 16.16
CA VAL A 23 -14.25 -5.74 16.56
C VAL A 23 -15.05 -6.84 17.25
N SER A 24 -15.96 -6.48 18.16
CA SER A 24 -16.84 -7.44 18.86
C SER A 24 -17.75 -8.19 17.87
N LEU A 25 -18.38 -7.47 16.95
CA LEU A 25 -19.22 -8.06 15.91
C LEU A 25 -18.42 -8.97 14.97
N LEU A 26 -17.21 -8.54 14.56
CA LEU A 26 -16.33 -9.34 13.71
C LEU A 26 -15.92 -10.65 14.39
N LYS A 27 -15.58 -10.64 15.69
CA LYS A 27 -15.27 -11.87 16.45
C LYS A 27 -16.41 -12.88 16.36
N LYS A 28 -17.66 -12.41 16.44
CA LYS A 28 -18.86 -13.25 16.34
C LYS A 28 -19.11 -13.71 14.90
N PHE A 29 -19.04 -12.81 13.94
CA PHE A 29 -19.42 -13.09 12.55
C PHE A 29 -18.39 -13.94 11.79
N LEU A 30 -17.11 -13.82 12.14
CA LEU A 30 -16.05 -14.63 11.53
C LEU A 30 -16.07 -16.11 11.92
N GLN A 31 -16.96 -16.52 12.85
CA GLN A 31 -17.28 -17.93 13.11
C GLN A 31 -18.15 -18.53 11.99
N ASP A 32 -18.82 -17.70 11.18
CA ASP A 32 -19.53 -18.14 9.99
C ASP A 32 -18.56 -18.27 8.82
N GLU A 33 -18.28 -19.49 8.39
CA GLU A 33 -17.30 -19.78 7.33
C GLU A 33 -17.65 -19.10 6.00
N GLN A 34 -18.93 -18.88 5.70
CA GLN A 34 -19.33 -18.19 4.50
C GLN A 34 -19.02 -16.69 4.58
N PHE A 35 -19.31 -16.06 5.71
CA PHE A 35 -18.96 -14.67 5.96
C PHE A 35 -17.45 -14.49 5.96
N LYS A 36 -16.71 -15.38 6.61
CA LYS A 36 -15.25 -15.38 6.61
C LYS A 36 -14.67 -15.42 5.18
N LYS A 37 -15.25 -16.24 4.28
CA LYS A 37 -14.90 -16.23 2.85
C LYS A 37 -15.17 -14.89 2.20
N VAL A 38 -16.36 -14.27 2.44
CA VAL A 38 -16.67 -12.94 1.90
C VAL A 38 -15.62 -11.91 2.33
N ILE A 39 -15.26 -11.88 3.62
CA ILE A 39 -14.22 -10.99 4.16
C ILE A 39 -12.87 -11.24 3.50
N LEU A 40 -12.44 -12.52 3.41
CA LEU A 40 -11.18 -12.92 2.83
C LEU A 40 -11.10 -12.55 1.35
N TYR A 41 -12.11 -12.92 0.55
CA TYR A 41 -12.13 -12.64 -0.89
C TYR A 41 -12.21 -11.13 -1.18
N THR A 42 -12.75 -10.34 -0.25
CA THR A 42 -12.78 -8.88 -0.40
C THR A 42 -11.47 -8.23 0.03
N LEU A 43 -10.90 -8.59 1.17
CA LEU A 43 -9.80 -7.83 1.78
C LEU A 43 -8.41 -8.38 1.49
N ASP A 44 -8.27 -9.63 1.03
CA ASP A 44 -6.97 -10.15 0.62
C ASP A 44 -6.55 -9.48 -0.71
N GLU A 45 -5.60 -8.56 -0.64
CA GLU A 45 -5.12 -7.79 -1.78
C GLU A 45 -4.41 -8.63 -2.86
N ARG A 46 -4.05 -9.88 -2.55
CA ARG A 46 -3.49 -10.84 -3.52
C ARG A 46 -4.53 -11.34 -4.51
N LEU A 47 -5.81 -11.35 -4.12
CA LEU A 47 -6.93 -11.75 -4.98
C LEU A 47 -7.39 -10.53 -5.80
N LYS A 48 -7.22 -10.56 -7.12
CA LYS A 48 -7.62 -9.48 -8.03
C LYS A 48 -8.58 -10.02 -9.08
N TYR A 49 -9.71 -9.34 -9.28
CA TYR A 49 -10.75 -9.81 -10.21
C TYR A 49 -10.76 -9.02 -11.52
N ASN A 50 -10.05 -7.88 -11.60
CA ASN A 50 -9.90 -7.05 -12.79
C ASN A 50 -11.23 -6.60 -13.45
N ILE A 51 -12.32 -6.51 -12.67
CA ILE A 51 -13.64 -6.04 -13.11
C ILE A 51 -13.84 -4.60 -12.64
N LYS A 52 -13.81 -3.64 -13.58
CA LYS A 52 -14.00 -2.21 -13.27
C LYS A 52 -15.48 -1.81 -13.25
N GLN A 53 -16.25 -2.30 -14.23
CA GLN A 53 -17.68 -1.98 -14.35
C GLN A 53 -18.52 -3.17 -13.95
N ILE A 54 -19.46 -2.94 -13.04
CA ILE A 54 -20.41 -3.96 -12.56
C ILE A 54 -21.68 -3.82 -13.39
N PRO A 55 -22.21 -4.91 -13.99
CA PRO A 55 -23.48 -4.89 -14.70
C PRO A 55 -24.61 -4.39 -13.81
N LYS A 56 -25.71 -3.91 -14.35
CA LYS A 56 -26.91 -3.62 -13.57
C LYS A 56 -27.56 -4.92 -13.09
N TYR A 57 -28.06 -4.93 -11.86
CA TYR A 57 -28.82 -6.07 -11.34
C TYR A 57 -30.05 -6.32 -12.24
N GLN A 58 -30.23 -7.57 -12.63
CA GLN A 58 -31.42 -8.06 -13.31
C GLN A 58 -31.93 -9.28 -12.54
N ASN A 59 -33.17 -9.25 -12.14
CA ASN A 59 -33.77 -10.39 -11.48
C ASN A 59 -33.98 -11.53 -12.51
N LYS A 60 -33.20 -12.60 -12.37
CA LYS A 60 -33.22 -13.77 -13.29
C LYS A 60 -33.68 -15.03 -12.56
N THR A 61 -34.67 -14.91 -11.67
CA THR A 61 -35.12 -15.99 -10.79
C THR A 61 -35.49 -17.30 -11.46
N ASN A 62 -35.67 -17.31 -12.79
CA ASN A 62 -36.18 -18.49 -13.53
C ASN A 62 -35.13 -19.23 -14.38
N LEU A 63 -33.88 -18.82 -14.45
CA LEU A 63 -32.94 -19.39 -15.43
C LEU A 63 -31.67 -20.04 -14.87
N PHE A 64 -31.23 -19.70 -13.63
CA PHE A 64 -30.00 -20.30 -13.07
C PHE A 64 -30.05 -20.33 -11.53
N THR A 65 -30.09 -21.53 -10.96
CA THR A 65 -29.86 -21.73 -9.50
C THR A 65 -28.35 -21.80 -9.25
N GLY A 66 -27.67 -20.66 -9.22
CA GLY A 66 -26.26 -20.59 -8.83
C GLY A 66 -26.09 -20.89 -7.34
N SER A 67 -25.14 -21.70 -6.96
CA SER A 67 -24.79 -21.93 -5.57
C SER A 67 -23.62 -21.01 -5.14
N ASN A 68 -23.51 -20.71 -3.84
CA ASN A 68 -22.35 -19.96 -3.33
C ASN A 68 -21.03 -20.64 -3.72
N LYS A 69 -20.98 -21.95 -3.78
CA LYS A 69 -19.79 -22.71 -4.22
C LYS A 69 -19.39 -22.36 -5.65
N GLN A 70 -20.36 -22.19 -6.56
CA GLN A 70 -20.11 -21.80 -7.95
C GLN A 70 -19.64 -20.34 -8.04
N ILE A 71 -20.23 -19.42 -7.26
CA ILE A 71 -19.79 -18.02 -7.18
C ILE A 71 -18.31 -17.95 -6.75
N PHE A 72 -17.93 -18.62 -5.66
CA PHE A 72 -16.54 -18.62 -5.20
C PHE A 72 -15.61 -19.32 -6.16
N LYS A 73 -16.04 -20.39 -6.85
CA LYS A 73 -15.26 -21.05 -7.91
C LYS A 73 -14.95 -20.10 -9.08
N GLU A 74 -15.94 -19.28 -9.49
CA GLU A 74 -15.74 -18.29 -10.54
C GLU A 74 -14.84 -17.14 -10.07
N LEU A 75 -14.96 -16.69 -8.82
CA LEU A 75 -14.03 -15.73 -8.22
C LEU A 75 -12.59 -16.28 -8.15
N ASP A 76 -12.40 -17.56 -7.82
CA ASP A 76 -11.09 -18.20 -7.82
C ASP A 76 -10.47 -18.24 -9.23
N LYS A 77 -11.28 -18.55 -10.24
CA LYS A 77 -10.87 -18.53 -11.65
C LYS A 77 -10.42 -17.12 -12.05
N LEU A 78 -11.24 -16.11 -11.76
CA LEU A 78 -10.93 -14.70 -12.07
C LEU A 78 -9.67 -14.20 -11.37
N SER A 79 -9.44 -14.60 -10.13
CA SER A 79 -8.27 -14.18 -9.35
C SER A 79 -6.93 -14.66 -9.93
N LYS A 80 -6.95 -15.70 -10.76
CA LYS A 80 -5.77 -16.27 -11.43
C LYS A 80 -5.50 -15.67 -12.82
N GLN A 81 -6.45 -14.90 -13.36
CA GLN A 81 -6.37 -14.30 -14.68
C GLN A 81 -5.73 -12.90 -14.60
N THR A 82 -5.10 -12.47 -15.68
CA THR A 82 -4.54 -11.12 -15.82
C THR A 82 -5.59 -10.08 -16.19
N GLY A 83 -6.77 -10.51 -16.63
CA GLY A 83 -7.91 -9.66 -16.98
C GLY A 83 -9.22 -10.43 -16.91
N ALA A 84 -10.36 -9.73 -16.95
CA ALA A 84 -11.69 -10.31 -16.99
C ALA A 84 -12.38 -9.95 -18.32
N SER A 85 -12.78 -10.94 -19.10
CA SER A 85 -13.58 -10.76 -20.31
C SER A 85 -15.02 -10.34 -19.96
N ASN A 86 -15.78 -9.88 -20.96
CA ASN A 86 -17.21 -9.60 -20.75
C ASN A 86 -17.99 -10.87 -20.41
N LEU A 87 -17.59 -12.02 -20.98
CA LEU A 87 -18.20 -13.32 -20.67
C LEU A 87 -17.94 -13.72 -19.21
N ASP A 88 -16.71 -13.54 -18.70
CA ASP A 88 -16.39 -13.83 -17.31
C ASP A 88 -17.23 -12.98 -16.33
N LYS A 89 -17.42 -11.70 -16.67
CA LYS A 89 -18.30 -10.80 -15.89
C LYS A 89 -19.75 -11.29 -15.89
N GLN A 90 -20.27 -11.62 -17.08
CA GLN A 90 -21.64 -12.12 -17.24
C GLN A 90 -21.83 -13.42 -16.46
N ASN A 91 -20.91 -14.37 -16.56
CA ASN A 91 -20.97 -15.64 -15.84
C ASN A 91 -21.04 -15.41 -14.34
N LEU A 92 -20.13 -14.62 -13.77
CA LEU A 92 -20.11 -14.33 -12.33
C LEU A 92 -21.42 -13.65 -11.88
N PHE A 93 -21.86 -12.61 -12.58
CA PHE A 93 -23.03 -11.83 -12.17
C PHE A 93 -24.35 -12.52 -12.48
N ASN A 94 -24.42 -13.42 -13.47
CA ASN A 94 -25.57 -14.33 -13.65
C ASN A 94 -25.71 -15.27 -12.45
N LEU A 95 -24.60 -15.87 -11.97
CA LEU A 95 -24.61 -16.70 -10.76
C LEU A 95 -25.01 -15.91 -9.52
N ALA A 96 -24.66 -14.63 -9.43
CA ALA A 96 -24.98 -13.77 -8.30
C ALA A 96 -26.43 -13.22 -8.33
N SER A 97 -27.11 -13.28 -9.46
CA SER A 97 -28.47 -12.71 -9.66
C SER A 97 -29.61 -13.56 -9.08
N ILE A 98 -29.30 -14.46 -8.15
CA ILE A 98 -30.26 -15.26 -7.39
C ILE A 98 -31.18 -14.34 -6.55
N ASP A 99 -30.59 -13.35 -5.91
CA ASP A 99 -31.23 -12.28 -5.17
C ASP A 99 -30.36 -11.03 -5.14
N GLN A 100 -30.98 -9.90 -4.84
CA GLN A 100 -30.29 -8.59 -4.85
C GLN A 100 -29.18 -8.50 -3.79
N GLU A 101 -29.37 -9.10 -2.61
CA GLU A 101 -28.39 -9.10 -1.54
C GLU A 101 -27.14 -9.91 -1.91
N THR A 102 -27.31 -11.07 -2.54
CA THR A 102 -26.18 -11.87 -3.06
C THR A 102 -25.43 -11.12 -4.15
N TYR A 103 -26.14 -10.49 -5.08
CA TYR A 103 -25.54 -9.66 -6.13
C TYR A 103 -24.70 -8.54 -5.52
N GLU A 104 -25.22 -7.82 -4.54
CA GLU A 104 -24.52 -6.72 -3.86
C GLU A 104 -23.26 -7.21 -3.12
N VAL A 105 -23.32 -8.36 -2.45
CA VAL A 105 -22.13 -8.95 -1.81
C VAL A 105 -21.06 -9.27 -2.83
N VAL A 106 -21.42 -9.88 -3.97
CA VAL A 106 -20.46 -10.18 -5.04
C VAL A 106 -19.88 -8.90 -5.64
N ALA A 107 -20.69 -7.87 -5.82
CA ALA A 107 -20.24 -6.56 -6.27
C ALA A 107 -19.20 -5.93 -5.32
N ARG A 108 -19.42 -6.03 -4.00
CA ARG A 108 -18.47 -5.57 -2.97
C ARG A 108 -17.17 -6.37 -2.98
N ILE A 109 -17.24 -7.69 -3.16
CA ILE A 109 -16.05 -8.56 -3.30
C ILE A 109 -15.21 -8.11 -4.48
N VAL A 110 -15.83 -7.96 -5.65
CA VAL A 110 -15.14 -7.62 -6.89
C VAL A 110 -14.54 -6.21 -6.83
N LYS A 111 -15.23 -5.25 -6.20
CA LYS A 111 -14.73 -3.89 -5.98
C LYS A 111 -13.71 -3.78 -4.85
N LYS A 112 -13.44 -4.88 -4.12
CA LYS A 112 -12.53 -4.88 -2.98
C LYS A 112 -12.95 -3.89 -1.87
N ASP A 113 -14.25 -3.67 -1.70
CA ASP A 113 -14.81 -2.73 -0.75
C ASP A 113 -16.06 -3.31 -0.07
N LEU A 114 -15.95 -3.63 1.22
CA LEU A 114 -17.05 -4.17 2.03
C LEU A 114 -18.15 -3.15 2.30
N ARG A 115 -17.90 -1.86 2.12
CA ARG A 115 -18.81 -0.74 2.45
C ARG A 115 -19.34 -0.76 3.90
N CYS A 116 -18.53 -1.26 4.81
CA CYS A 116 -18.88 -1.30 6.24
C CYS A 116 -17.77 -0.72 7.14
N GLY A 117 -16.78 -0.05 6.55
CA GLY A 117 -15.66 0.56 7.27
C GLY A 117 -14.73 -0.46 7.95
N CYS A 118 -14.72 -1.71 7.49
CA CYS A 118 -13.82 -2.75 7.99
C CYS A 118 -12.62 -2.91 7.05
N SER A 119 -11.41 -2.72 7.59
CA SER A 119 -10.13 -2.96 6.91
C SER A 119 -9.55 -4.32 7.31
N ALA A 120 -8.57 -4.83 6.54
CA ALA A 120 -7.82 -6.03 6.90
C ALA A 120 -7.21 -5.95 8.32
N LYS A 121 -6.70 -4.78 8.69
CA LYS A 121 -6.18 -4.53 10.04
C LYS A 121 -7.25 -4.68 11.11
N LEU A 122 -8.45 -4.16 10.89
CA LEU A 122 -9.55 -4.27 11.84
C LEU A 122 -10.02 -5.73 12.00
N VAL A 123 -10.08 -6.48 10.89
CA VAL A 123 -10.38 -7.92 10.90
C VAL A 123 -9.31 -8.68 11.68
N ASN A 124 -8.04 -8.40 11.48
CA ASN A 124 -6.94 -9.04 12.19
C ASN A 124 -6.87 -8.63 13.68
N ASN A 125 -7.39 -7.46 14.06
CA ASN A 125 -7.57 -7.10 15.46
C ASN A 125 -8.67 -7.94 16.13
N ALA A 126 -9.67 -8.37 15.37
CA ALA A 126 -10.71 -9.25 15.89
C ALA A 126 -10.23 -10.71 16.00
N ILE A 127 -9.63 -11.23 14.93
CA ILE A 127 -9.02 -12.57 14.87
C ILE A 127 -7.68 -12.44 14.15
N PRO A 128 -6.56 -12.62 14.87
CA PRO A 128 -5.22 -12.48 14.27
C PRO A 128 -5.01 -13.38 13.04
N CYS A 129 -4.19 -12.92 12.12
CA CYS A 129 -3.80 -13.65 10.90
C CYS A 129 -4.96 -14.08 9.97
N THR A 130 -6.15 -13.50 10.10
CA THR A 130 -7.28 -13.82 9.22
C THR A 130 -7.03 -13.35 7.79
N ILE A 131 -6.51 -12.13 7.62
CA ILE A 131 -6.20 -11.53 6.31
C ILE A 131 -4.70 -11.30 6.21
N ALA A 132 -4.08 -11.86 5.18
CA ALA A 132 -2.69 -11.53 4.86
C ALA A 132 -2.62 -10.13 4.21
N TYR A 133 -1.77 -9.27 4.73
CA TYR A 133 -1.44 -7.97 4.15
C TYR A 133 0.03 -7.64 4.36
N LEU A 134 0.57 -6.73 3.55
CA LEU A 134 1.94 -6.25 3.70
C LEU A 134 1.97 -5.16 4.79
N PRO A 135 2.65 -5.38 5.92
CA PRO A 135 2.85 -4.32 6.90
C PRO A 135 3.61 -3.14 6.28
N TYR A 136 3.20 -1.93 6.57
CA TYR A 136 3.81 -0.74 5.98
C TYR A 136 3.76 0.47 6.91
N MET A 137 4.93 1.04 7.21
CA MET A 137 5.06 2.26 8.00
C MET A 137 4.91 3.50 7.11
N ARG A 138 3.82 4.26 7.31
CA ARG A 138 3.51 5.47 6.55
C ARG A 138 4.07 6.71 7.24
N CYS A 139 4.52 7.67 6.42
CA CYS A 139 4.92 8.99 6.91
C CYS A 139 3.71 9.85 7.26
N SER A 140 3.81 10.65 8.31
CA SER A 140 2.90 11.74 8.62
C SER A 140 3.12 12.94 7.68
N THR A 141 2.24 13.92 7.77
CA THR A 141 2.36 15.19 7.06
C THR A 141 3.24 16.18 7.86
N ASP A 142 3.65 17.26 7.23
CA ASP A 142 4.40 18.39 7.79
C ASP A 142 3.75 19.00 9.04
N LYS A 143 2.42 18.93 9.19
CA LYS A 143 1.69 19.32 10.43
C LYS A 143 2.25 18.66 11.70
N LYS A 144 3.01 17.58 11.56
CA LYS A 144 3.66 16.85 12.68
C LYS A 144 5.17 17.10 12.74
N ILE A 145 5.69 18.12 12.06
CA ILE A 145 7.13 18.41 11.98
C ILE A 145 7.79 18.60 13.36
N LYS A 146 7.06 19.16 14.31
CA LYS A 146 7.52 19.33 15.71
C LYS A 146 7.83 18.01 16.45
N ASN A 147 7.42 16.87 15.90
CA ASN A 147 7.72 15.56 16.47
C ASN A 147 9.11 15.05 16.04
N ILE A 148 9.76 15.72 15.09
CA ILE A 148 11.14 15.41 14.70
C ILE A 148 12.09 15.97 15.76
N LYS A 149 12.96 15.10 16.25
CA LYS A 149 14.01 15.42 17.24
C LYS A 149 15.37 15.40 16.54
N TYR A 150 16.13 16.45 16.75
CA TYR A 150 17.51 16.55 16.29
C TYR A 150 18.41 16.15 17.45
N ASP A 151 18.80 14.88 17.48
CA ASP A 151 19.72 14.36 18.48
C ASP A 151 21.09 15.04 18.33
N LYS A 152 21.79 15.27 19.46
CA LYS A 152 23.08 16.00 19.46
C LYS A 152 24.18 15.27 18.69
N GLU A 153 24.19 13.93 18.74
CA GLU A 153 25.20 13.08 18.08
C GLU A 153 24.70 12.49 16.76
N LEU A 154 23.45 12.04 16.76
CA LEU A 154 22.88 11.32 15.63
C LEU A 154 22.04 12.21 14.70
N GLY A 155 21.70 13.45 15.13
CA GLY A 155 20.83 14.34 14.34
C GLY A 155 19.48 13.72 14.04
N ALA A 156 18.88 14.18 12.96
CA ALA A 156 17.79 13.54 12.22
C ALA A 156 18.28 13.08 10.83
N ILE A 157 17.52 12.26 10.16
CA ILE A 157 17.87 11.73 8.83
C ILE A 157 16.88 12.30 7.80
N VAL A 158 17.39 13.02 6.81
CA VAL A 158 16.59 13.44 5.64
C VAL A 158 16.96 12.58 4.44
N GLN A 159 15.95 12.16 3.68
CA GLN A 159 16.10 11.30 2.51
C GLN A 159 15.29 11.84 1.33
N GLU A 160 15.80 11.65 0.12
CA GLU A 160 15.01 11.84 -1.11
C GLU A 160 13.71 11.03 -1.00
N LYS A 161 12.60 11.59 -1.43
CA LYS A 161 11.36 10.85 -1.60
C LYS A 161 11.34 10.26 -3.02
N GLY A 162 11.45 8.94 -3.12
CA GLY A 162 11.39 8.25 -4.40
C GLY A 162 10.05 8.47 -5.12
N ASP A 163 10.09 8.66 -6.42
CA ASP A 163 8.92 8.85 -7.28
C ASP A 163 8.69 7.64 -8.21
N GLY A 164 8.60 6.48 -7.63
CA GLY A 164 8.39 5.21 -8.34
C GLY A 164 7.31 4.35 -7.70
N THR A 165 7.60 3.08 -7.58
CA THR A 165 6.74 2.10 -6.90
C THR A 165 7.45 1.55 -5.66
N PHE A 166 6.82 1.67 -4.49
CA PHE A 166 7.29 1.04 -3.26
C PHE A 166 7.54 -0.46 -3.46
N VAL A 167 8.64 -0.94 -2.90
CA VAL A 167 8.95 -2.36 -2.83
C VAL A 167 9.37 -2.78 -1.43
N ALA A 168 8.83 -3.92 -0.97
CA ALA A 168 9.37 -4.71 0.13
C ALA A 168 10.07 -5.93 -0.47
N ILE A 169 11.37 -6.05 -0.23
CA ILE A 169 12.21 -7.16 -0.69
C ILE A 169 12.43 -8.10 0.49
N HIS A 170 11.75 -9.22 0.48
CA HIS A 170 11.95 -10.28 1.47
C HIS A 170 13.08 -11.18 1.00
N ILE A 171 14.17 -11.21 1.76
CA ILE A 171 15.29 -12.12 1.58
C ILE A 171 15.17 -13.19 2.65
N ASP A 172 14.90 -14.41 2.23
CA ASP A 172 14.72 -15.54 3.14
C ASP A 172 16.07 -16.13 3.61
N LYS A 173 16.02 -17.17 4.43
CA LYS A 173 17.20 -17.86 4.99
C LYS A 173 18.14 -18.44 3.92
N ASP A 174 17.62 -18.76 2.73
CA ASP A 174 18.37 -19.36 1.63
C ASP A 174 18.92 -18.27 0.66
N GLY A 175 18.68 -16.98 0.96
CA GLY A 175 19.12 -15.85 0.15
C GLY A 175 18.23 -15.56 -1.06
N GLU A 176 17.04 -16.19 -1.14
CA GLU A 176 16.11 -15.95 -2.22
C GLU A 176 15.32 -14.64 -1.98
N ALA A 177 15.37 -13.76 -2.98
CA ALA A 177 14.69 -12.47 -2.92
C ALA A 177 13.27 -12.55 -3.52
N LYS A 178 12.27 -12.10 -2.76
CA LYS A 178 10.87 -11.96 -3.16
C LYS A 178 10.48 -10.50 -3.08
N PHE A 179 9.86 -9.97 -4.12
CA PHE A 179 9.54 -8.55 -4.26
C PHE A 179 8.04 -8.36 -4.18
N TYR A 180 7.60 -7.45 -3.31
CA TYR A 180 6.19 -7.15 -3.08
C TYR A 180 5.94 -5.64 -3.15
N THR A 181 4.90 -5.24 -3.85
CA THR A 181 4.42 -3.86 -3.84
C THR A 181 3.66 -3.56 -2.55
N ARG A 182 3.34 -2.29 -2.30
CA ARG A 182 2.56 -1.85 -1.15
C ARG A 182 1.23 -2.58 -0.99
N ASN A 183 0.60 -3.00 -2.10
CA ASN A 183 -0.64 -3.74 -2.12
C ASN A 183 -0.42 -5.26 -2.11
N PHE A 184 0.68 -5.72 -1.54
CA PHE A 184 1.07 -7.12 -1.42
C PHE A 184 1.06 -7.89 -2.75
N SER A 185 1.16 -7.18 -3.88
CA SER A 185 1.30 -7.82 -5.19
C SER A 185 2.74 -8.24 -5.40
N LYS A 186 2.95 -9.50 -5.77
CA LYS A 186 4.28 -10.00 -6.11
C LYS A 186 4.73 -9.42 -7.44
N VAL A 187 5.97 -8.94 -7.50
CA VAL A 187 6.60 -8.49 -8.75
C VAL A 187 7.40 -9.66 -9.33
N HIS A 188 7.14 -9.98 -10.58
CA HIS A 188 7.75 -11.09 -11.31
C HIS A 188 8.83 -10.59 -12.28
N GLN A 189 9.46 -11.49 -13.01
CA GLN A 189 10.42 -11.21 -14.09
C GLN A 189 11.66 -10.36 -13.68
N LEU A 190 11.94 -10.24 -12.39
CA LEU A 190 13.11 -9.52 -11.86
C LEU A 190 14.34 -10.44 -11.76
N HIS A 191 14.64 -11.19 -12.82
CA HIS A 191 15.71 -12.21 -12.83
C HIS A 191 17.08 -11.58 -12.59
N LYS A 192 17.37 -10.47 -13.28
CA LYS A 192 18.62 -9.72 -13.11
C LYS A 192 18.81 -9.23 -11.68
N LEU A 193 17.80 -8.59 -11.08
CA LEU A 193 17.89 -8.09 -9.70
C LEU A 193 18.06 -9.21 -8.69
N LYS A 194 17.37 -10.35 -8.88
CA LYS A 194 17.54 -11.53 -8.03
C LYS A 194 18.96 -12.07 -8.10
N ALA A 195 19.52 -12.20 -9.30
CA ALA A 195 20.89 -12.66 -9.50
C ALA A 195 21.90 -11.72 -8.84
N ILE A 196 21.74 -10.39 -9.00
CA ILE A 196 22.58 -9.38 -8.37
C ILE A 196 22.56 -9.50 -6.84
N ILE A 197 21.38 -9.58 -6.25
CA ILE A 197 21.21 -9.70 -4.78
C ILE A 197 21.83 -11.01 -4.29
N ARG A 198 21.54 -12.12 -4.95
CA ARG A 198 22.06 -13.44 -4.59
C ARG A 198 23.60 -13.49 -4.65
N ASN A 199 24.17 -12.99 -5.74
CA ASN A 199 25.64 -12.93 -5.92
C ASN A 199 26.28 -12.05 -4.85
N GLY A 200 25.70 -10.86 -4.55
CA GLY A 200 26.17 -10.00 -3.47
C GLY A 200 26.15 -10.71 -2.13
N ILE A 201 25.10 -11.45 -1.79
CA ILE A 201 25.00 -12.23 -0.55
C ILE A 201 26.08 -13.32 -0.51
N ILE A 202 26.30 -14.05 -1.61
CA ILE A 202 27.35 -15.08 -1.69
C ILE A 202 28.74 -14.48 -1.44
N GLU A 203 29.05 -13.34 -2.07
CA GLU A 203 30.33 -12.65 -1.87
C GLU A 203 30.52 -12.16 -0.43
N ILE A 204 29.46 -11.70 0.22
CA ILE A 204 29.47 -11.34 1.64
C ILE A 204 29.82 -12.56 2.49
N HIS A 205 29.18 -13.71 2.22
CA HIS A 205 29.45 -14.94 2.96
C HIS A 205 30.88 -15.43 2.77
N LYS A 206 31.43 -15.36 1.55
CA LYS A 206 32.85 -15.68 1.28
C LYS A 206 33.79 -14.76 2.05
N LYS A 207 33.57 -13.44 2.04
CA LYS A 207 34.37 -12.46 2.79
C LYS A 207 34.28 -12.65 4.29
N LYS A 208 33.13 -13.03 4.84
CA LYS A 208 32.95 -13.36 6.25
C LYS A 208 33.80 -14.52 6.73
N ILE A 209 34.08 -15.49 5.88
CA ILE A 209 34.97 -16.60 6.19
C ILE A 209 36.42 -16.10 6.34
N ILE A 210 36.76 -15.00 5.65
CA ILE A 210 38.10 -14.40 5.64
C ILE A 210 38.27 -13.38 6.76
N ASP A 211 37.23 -12.62 7.11
CA ASP A 211 37.30 -11.47 8.03
C ASP A 211 36.32 -11.63 9.21
N LYS A 212 36.78 -12.26 10.30
CA LYS A 212 35.99 -12.48 11.53
C LYS A 212 35.53 -11.18 12.24
N GLY A 213 35.95 -10.00 11.74
CA GLY A 213 35.72 -8.69 12.37
C GLY A 213 34.56 -7.84 11.79
N LEU A 214 33.95 -8.22 10.67
CA LEU A 214 33.02 -7.37 9.92
C LEU A 214 31.56 -7.40 10.39
N ILE A 215 31.21 -8.22 11.39
CA ILE A 215 29.83 -8.37 11.88
C ILE A 215 29.73 -7.84 13.30
N ASP A 216 29.10 -6.69 13.42
CA ASP A 216 28.57 -6.17 14.66
C ASP A 216 27.64 -7.22 15.31
N LYS A 217 27.75 -7.44 16.64
CA LYS A 217 26.95 -8.43 17.40
C LYS A 217 25.43 -8.24 17.25
N THR A 218 24.97 -7.08 16.75
CA THR A 218 23.58 -6.80 16.39
C THR A 218 23.12 -7.49 15.09
N PHE A 219 24.03 -8.12 14.33
CA PHE A 219 23.77 -8.85 13.09
C PHE A 219 23.88 -10.36 13.29
N LYS A 220 23.15 -10.95 14.22
CA LYS A 220 23.18 -12.41 14.41
C LYS A 220 22.87 -13.17 13.13
N ASP A 221 21.99 -12.64 12.27
CA ASP A 221 21.50 -13.31 11.06
C ASP A 221 22.05 -12.72 9.75
N GLY A 222 23.01 -11.79 9.82
CA GLY A 222 23.59 -11.15 8.64
C GLY A 222 22.57 -10.32 7.82
N PHE A 223 22.55 -10.53 6.50
CA PHE A 223 21.63 -9.86 5.57
C PHE A 223 20.44 -10.73 5.17
N LEU A 224 20.39 -11.96 5.64
CA LEU A 224 19.30 -12.91 5.43
C LEU A 224 18.17 -12.68 6.44
N GLN A 225 17.03 -13.31 6.17
CA GLN A 225 15.83 -13.24 7.01
C GLN A 225 15.44 -11.80 7.35
N ARG A 226 15.45 -10.94 6.31
CA ARG A 226 15.12 -9.52 6.41
C ARG A 226 14.20 -9.06 5.29
N VAL A 227 13.46 -8.00 5.60
CA VAL A 227 12.66 -7.28 4.61
C VAL A 227 13.28 -5.90 4.41
N TYR A 228 13.76 -5.63 3.21
CA TYR A 228 14.30 -4.33 2.81
C TYR A 228 13.21 -3.51 2.17
N HIS A 229 13.10 -2.24 2.54
CA HIS A 229 12.17 -1.30 1.95
C HIS A 229 12.88 -0.36 1.00
N GLY A 230 12.28 -0.16 -0.16
CA GLY A 230 12.83 0.69 -1.20
C GLY A 230 11.78 1.17 -2.20
N GLU A 231 12.28 1.87 -3.22
CA GLU A 231 11.52 2.31 -4.37
C GLU A 231 12.07 1.63 -5.62
N MET A 232 11.21 1.02 -6.41
CA MET A 232 11.53 0.58 -7.76
C MET A 232 11.38 1.74 -8.73
N LEU A 233 12.40 1.96 -9.53
CA LEU A 233 12.46 2.92 -10.62
C LEU A 233 12.90 2.20 -11.89
N VAL A 234 12.63 2.76 -13.05
CA VAL A 234 13.08 2.20 -14.33
C VAL A 234 14.11 3.14 -14.93
N ARG A 235 15.32 2.63 -15.24
CA ARG A 235 16.43 3.38 -15.81
C ARG A 235 16.75 2.89 -17.21
N LYS A 236 16.48 3.71 -18.24
CA LYS A 236 16.83 3.42 -19.64
C LYS A 236 17.80 4.48 -20.15
N ASN A 237 18.83 4.05 -20.87
CA ASN A 237 19.84 4.95 -21.45
C ASN A 237 20.44 5.94 -20.43
N GLY A 238 20.70 5.47 -19.21
CA GLY A 238 21.27 6.29 -18.12
C GLY A 238 20.23 7.13 -17.35
N ASN A 239 19.03 7.36 -17.88
CA ASN A 239 18.01 8.23 -17.29
C ASN A 239 16.91 7.45 -16.59
N ILE A 240 16.43 7.97 -15.45
CA ILE A 240 15.23 7.48 -14.79
C ILE A 240 14.01 7.91 -15.61
N LEU A 241 13.15 6.97 -15.95
CA LEU A 241 11.90 7.26 -16.63
C LEU A 241 10.91 7.99 -15.69
N ASP A 242 10.03 8.79 -16.27
CA ASP A 242 8.94 9.40 -15.53
C ASP A 242 8.07 8.33 -14.81
N ARG A 243 7.40 8.75 -13.74
CA ARG A 243 6.60 7.86 -12.90
C ARG A 243 5.56 7.05 -13.66
N LYS A 244 4.87 7.66 -14.63
CA LYS A 244 3.79 7.00 -15.38
C LYS A 244 4.34 5.87 -16.23
N THR A 245 5.38 6.14 -16.98
CA THR A 245 6.06 5.18 -17.87
C THR A 245 6.74 4.08 -17.04
N GLY A 246 7.52 4.45 -16.03
CA GLY A 246 8.21 3.50 -15.16
C GLY A 246 7.25 2.57 -14.42
N ASN A 247 6.20 3.10 -13.81
CA ASN A 247 5.18 2.28 -13.14
C ASN A 247 4.39 1.41 -14.13
N GLY A 248 4.26 1.81 -15.38
CA GLY A 248 3.70 0.98 -16.46
C GLY A 248 4.47 -0.33 -16.62
N ILE A 249 5.80 -0.25 -16.74
CA ILE A 249 6.70 -1.43 -16.83
C ILE A 249 6.62 -2.29 -15.58
N ILE A 250 6.66 -1.68 -14.39
CA ILE A 250 6.56 -2.42 -13.12
C ILE A 250 5.21 -3.15 -13.02
N ASN A 251 4.11 -2.53 -13.46
CA ASN A 251 2.80 -3.17 -13.52
C ASN A 251 2.76 -4.36 -14.50
N GLN A 252 3.44 -4.25 -15.64
CA GLN A 252 3.60 -5.40 -16.56
C GLN A 252 4.38 -6.54 -15.88
N CYS A 253 5.42 -6.24 -15.08
CA CYS A 253 6.11 -7.26 -14.29
C CYS A 253 5.19 -7.92 -13.25
N ILE A 254 4.28 -7.17 -12.61
CA ILE A 254 3.26 -7.73 -11.71
C ILE A 254 2.33 -8.67 -12.47
N GLN A 255 1.95 -8.31 -13.70
CA GLN A 255 1.06 -9.08 -14.58
C GLN A 255 1.78 -10.20 -15.35
N LYS A 256 3.10 -10.29 -15.27
CA LYS A 256 3.96 -11.23 -16.03
C LYS A 256 3.92 -11.01 -17.55
N THR A 257 3.68 -9.80 -17.97
CA THR A 257 3.56 -9.41 -19.39
C THR A 257 4.68 -8.47 -19.86
N ALA A 258 5.62 -8.12 -18.98
CA ALA A 258 6.76 -7.29 -19.33
C ALA A 258 7.70 -8.03 -20.30
N LEU A 259 8.32 -7.29 -21.21
CA LEU A 259 9.51 -7.77 -21.90
C LEU A 259 10.66 -7.90 -20.89
N GLN A 260 11.47 -8.94 -20.98
CA GLN A 260 12.59 -9.14 -20.05
C GLN A 260 13.59 -7.98 -20.12
N SER A 261 13.84 -7.44 -21.32
CA SER A 261 14.69 -6.26 -21.52
C SER A 261 14.20 -5.02 -20.74
N ASP A 262 12.88 -4.85 -20.60
CA ASP A 262 12.28 -3.77 -19.83
C ASP A 262 12.36 -4.05 -18.31
N ALA A 263 12.10 -5.27 -17.91
CA ALA A 263 12.24 -5.70 -16.52
C ALA A 263 13.70 -5.56 -16.01
N ASP A 264 14.68 -5.81 -16.87
CA ASP A 264 16.11 -5.69 -16.57
C ASP A 264 16.58 -4.23 -16.43
N CYS A 265 15.75 -3.26 -16.84
CA CYS A 265 15.96 -1.82 -16.62
C CYS A 265 15.49 -1.35 -15.22
N ILE A 266 14.85 -2.20 -14.44
CA ILE A 266 14.38 -1.84 -13.09
C ILE A 266 15.58 -1.77 -12.15
N ILE A 267 15.67 -0.66 -11.41
CA ILE A 267 16.62 -0.44 -10.32
C ILE A 267 15.86 -0.23 -9.01
N ILE A 268 16.55 -0.36 -7.89
CA ILE A 268 15.97 -0.21 -6.55
C ILE A 268 16.82 0.76 -5.74
N LYS A 269 16.15 1.74 -5.11
CA LYS A 269 16.75 2.60 -4.09
C LYS A 269 16.21 2.22 -2.72
N LEU A 270 17.05 1.70 -1.83
CA LEU A 270 16.70 1.21 -0.50
C LEU A 270 16.81 2.31 0.56
N TRP A 271 15.96 2.24 1.60
CA TRP A 271 16.01 3.19 2.73
C TRP A 271 15.84 2.57 4.12
N ASP A 272 15.45 1.30 4.24
CA ASP A 272 15.24 0.66 5.55
C ASP A 272 15.39 -0.86 5.43
N SER A 273 15.67 -1.53 6.55
CA SER A 273 15.68 -2.99 6.64
C SER A 273 15.17 -3.47 7.99
N ILE A 274 14.23 -4.39 7.98
CA ILE A 274 13.53 -4.91 9.15
C ILE A 274 13.78 -6.41 9.24
N PRO A 275 14.10 -7.00 10.43
CA PRO A 275 14.14 -8.44 10.60
C PRO A 275 12.83 -9.10 10.19
N GLU A 276 12.91 -10.24 9.52
CA GLU A 276 11.75 -10.96 8.96
C GLU A 276 10.68 -11.23 10.02
N LYS A 277 11.09 -11.72 11.20
CA LYS A 277 10.20 -12.02 12.33
C LYS A 277 9.47 -10.78 12.84
N ASP A 278 10.19 -9.66 12.98
CA ASP A 278 9.61 -8.39 13.43
C ASP A 278 8.63 -7.84 12.40
N PHE A 279 8.93 -8.04 11.12
CA PHE A 279 8.08 -7.57 10.01
C PHE A 279 6.78 -8.36 9.90
N TRP A 280 6.85 -9.69 9.84
CA TRP A 280 5.68 -10.53 9.55
C TRP A 280 4.86 -10.90 10.78
N GLU A 281 5.54 -11.18 11.91
CA GLU A 281 4.86 -11.70 13.11
C GLU A 281 4.46 -10.57 14.06
N LYS A 282 5.42 -9.70 14.41
CA LYS A 282 5.19 -8.63 15.39
C LYS A 282 4.58 -7.37 14.78
N MET A 283 4.85 -7.10 13.48
CA MET A 283 4.53 -5.83 12.81
C MET A 283 5.10 -4.62 13.56
N TYR A 284 6.19 -4.83 14.25
CA TYR A 284 6.90 -3.89 15.11
C TYR A 284 8.36 -4.31 15.25
N CYS A 285 9.28 -3.33 15.17
CA CYS A 285 10.71 -3.54 15.37
C CYS A 285 11.25 -2.40 16.23
N ASP A 286 11.82 -2.74 17.39
CA ASP A 286 12.39 -1.79 18.34
C ASP A 286 13.80 -1.32 17.98
N ILE A 287 14.44 -1.93 16.98
CA ILE A 287 15.72 -1.47 16.45
C ILE A 287 15.55 -0.07 15.89
N GLN A 288 16.33 0.88 16.40
CA GLN A 288 16.29 2.28 15.98
C GLN A 288 16.64 2.47 14.50
N TYR A 289 16.03 3.48 13.87
CA TYR A 289 16.19 3.75 12.45
C TYR A 289 17.66 3.94 12.03
N ASN A 290 18.45 4.68 12.80
CA ASN A 290 19.88 4.86 12.52
C ASN A 290 20.63 3.52 12.41
N THR A 291 20.31 2.54 13.24
CA THR A 291 20.89 1.19 13.16
C THR A 291 20.40 0.44 11.93
N ARG A 292 19.10 0.46 11.65
CA ARG A 292 18.52 -0.18 10.46
C ARG A 292 19.05 0.44 9.16
N LEU A 293 19.22 1.77 9.14
CA LEU A 293 19.81 2.47 7.99
C LEU A 293 21.28 2.05 7.77
N ARG A 294 22.11 1.98 8.83
CA ARG A 294 23.49 1.46 8.73
C ARG A 294 23.52 0.04 8.17
N GLN A 295 22.57 -0.81 8.56
CA GLN A 295 22.44 -2.16 8.06
C GLN A 295 22.10 -2.15 6.55
N THR A 296 21.19 -1.27 6.14
CA THR A 296 20.82 -1.10 4.73
C THR A 296 22.01 -0.59 3.91
N MET A 297 22.78 0.37 4.43
CA MET A 297 24.00 0.86 3.79
C MET A 297 25.05 -0.23 3.60
N LYS A 298 25.31 -1.05 4.63
CA LYS A 298 26.23 -2.19 4.55
C LYS A 298 25.76 -3.20 3.50
N PHE A 299 24.47 -3.50 3.43
CA PHE A 299 23.91 -4.39 2.43
C PHE A 299 24.13 -3.86 1.01
N VAL A 300 23.81 -2.58 0.74
CA VAL A 300 24.00 -1.94 -0.56
C VAL A 300 25.48 -1.94 -0.95
N SER A 301 26.37 -1.54 -0.03
CA SER A 301 27.83 -1.56 -0.27
C SER A 301 28.36 -2.95 -0.58
N ALA A 302 27.79 -3.98 0.03
CA ALA A 302 28.24 -5.34 -0.18
C ALA A 302 27.75 -5.91 -1.53
N ILE A 303 26.56 -5.51 -1.99
CA ILE A 303 26.06 -5.85 -3.33
C ILE A 303 26.91 -5.14 -4.40
N ASN A 304 27.33 -3.91 -4.14
CA ASN A 304 28.20 -3.11 -5.02
C ASN A 304 27.73 -3.13 -6.48
N ASN A 305 26.48 -2.79 -6.73
CA ASN A 305 25.88 -2.81 -8.06
C ASN A 305 24.89 -1.65 -8.25
N ASP A 306 24.99 -0.96 -9.39
CA ASP A 306 24.18 0.22 -9.72
C ASP A 306 22.66 -0.04 -9.82
N CYS A 307 22.25 -1.30 -9.87
CA CYS A 307 20.82 -1.63 -9.85
C CYS A 307 20.24 -1.68 -8.42
N VAL A 308 21.09 -1.71 -7.37
CA VAL A 308 20.67 -1.70 -5.97
C VAL A 308 21.45 -0.62 -5.25
N GLN A 309 20.79 0.50 -4.99
CA GLN A 309 21.38 1.70 -4.44
C GLN A 309 20.78 2.07 -3.09
N LEU A 310 21.47 2.86 -2.29
CA LEU A 310 20.86 3.57 -1.18
C LEU A 310 20.13 4.80 -1.75
N ILE A 311 18.93 5.09 -1.22
CA ILE A 311 18.27 6.36 -1.52
C ILE A 311 19.13 7.51 -1.01
N GLU A 312 19.15 8.63 -1.71
CA GLU A 312 19.94 9.78 -1.29
C GLU A 312 19.59 10.19 0.14
N THR A 313 20.58 10.20 1.00
CA THR A 313 20.41 10.31 2.46
C THR A 313 21.42 11.29 3.03
N GLN A 314 20.96 12.19 3.88
CA GLN A 314 21.80 13.13 4.62
C GLN A 314 21.40 13.15 6.10
N ARG A 315 22.39 13.28 6.98
CA ARG A 315 22.21 13.59 8.40
C ARG A 315 22.08 15.09 8.57
N VAL A 316 21.13 15.53 9.38
CA VAL A 316 20.85 16.97 9.64
C VAL A 316 20.65 17.20 11.13
N PHE A 317 21.11 18.35 11.61
CA PHE A 317 21.06 18.72 13.04
C PHE A 317 20.07 19.85 13.32
N SER A 318 19.44 20.37 12.28
CA SER A 318 18.38 21.38 12.40
C SER A 318 17.32 21.23 11.29
N TYR A 319 16.20 21.91 11.47
CA TYR A 319 15.17 21.95 10.46
C TYR A 319 15.63 22.75 9.22
N GLU A 320 16.43 23.79 9.42
CA GLU A 320 16.99 24.60 8.35
C GLU A 320 17.91 23.78 7.43
N GLU A 321 18.71 22.87 7.99
CA GLU A 321 19.52 21.94 7.18
C GLU A 321 18.62 20.98 6.38
N ALA A 322 17.57 20.46 7.00
CA ALA A 322 16.60 19.62 6.29
C ALA A 322 15.89 20.39 5.16
N GLN A 323 15.57 21.68 5.37
CA GLN A 323 14.98 22.52 4.34
C GLN A 323 15.97 22.81 3.18
N LYS A 324 17.26 22.98 3.47
CA LYS A 324 18.30 23.13 2.42
C LYS A 324 18.36 21.87 1.54
N PHE A 325 18.37 20.67 2.16
CA PHE A 325 18.31 19.42 1.44
C PHE A 325 17.04 19.34 0.57
N TYR A 326 15.87 19.59 1.17
CA TYR A 326 14.60 19.59 0.45
C TYR A 326 14.60 20.57 -0.74
N SER A 327 15.08 21.80 -0.55
CA SER A 327 15.13 22.81 -1.60
C SER A 327 16.04 22.39 -2.77
N ARG A 328 17.17 21.73 -2.47
CA ARG A 328 18.04 21.16 -3.49
C ARG A 328 17.34 20.06 -4.28
N ILE A 329 16.71 19.09 -3.59
CA ILE A 329 15.95 18.01 -4.21
C ILE A 329 14.83 18.56 -5.12
N ARG A 330 14.17 19.65 -4.72
CA ARG A 330 13.15 20.31 -5.53
C ARG A 330 13.69 21.02 -6.78
N LYS A 331 14.89 21.62 -6.69
CA LYS A 331 15.59 22.20 -7.86
C LYS A 331 15.97 21.12 -8.88
N GLU A 332 16.23 19.90 -8.43
CA GLU A 332 16.48 18.73 -9.26
C GLU A 332 15.17 18.07 -9.79
N GLU A 333 14.02 18.76 -9.66
CA GLU A 333 12.69 18.31 -10.11
C GLU A 333 12.18 16.99 -9.46
N LYS A 334 12.84 16.53 -8.38
CA LYS A 334 12.43 15.35 -7.63
C LYS A 334 11.20 15.62 -6.73
N GLU A 335 10.49 14.58 -6.31
CA GLU A 335 9.18 14.69 -5.62
C GLU A 335 9.24 15.45 -4.29
N GLY A 336 10.34 15.33 -3.53
CA GLY A 336 10.49 15.94 -2.22
C GLY A 336 11.41 15.15 -1.30
N ALA A 337 11.21 15.27 0.00
CA ALA A 337 12.03 14.58 1.00
C ALA A 337 11.20 13.95 2.12
N ILE A 338 11.80 12.99 2.81
CA ILE A 338 11.28 12.39 4.05
C ILE A 338 12.27 12.69 5.17
N LEU A 339 11.78 13.34 6.22
CA LEU A 339 12.57 13.63 7.43
C LEU A 339 12.18 12.65 8.53
N LYS A 340 13.16 12.03 9.18
CA LYS A 340 12.99 10.92 10.13
C LYS A 340 13.80 11.13 11.41
N ASN A 341 13.24 10.76 12.55
CA ASN A 341 14.01 10.63 13.78
C ASN A 341 15.06 9.53 13.65
N ALA A 342 16.30 9.79 14.07
CA ALA A 342 17.36 8.78 14.09
C ALA A 342 17.02 7.59 15.00
N HIS A 343 16.29 7.83 16.08
CA HIS A 343 15.83 6.82 17.05
C HIS A 343 14.45 6.20 16.70
N ALA A 344 13.85 6.54 15.55
CA ALA A 344 12.53 6.03 15.19
C ALA A 344 12.50 4.49 15.15
N ILE A 345 11.50 3.91 15.79
CA ILE A 345 11.19 2.48 15.69
C ILE A 345 10.29 2.21 14.50
N TRP A 346 10.37 1.01 13.96
CA TRP A 346 9.48 0.63 12.85
C TRP A 346 8.18 0.00 13.39
N LYS A 347 7.07 0.43 12.86
CA LYS A 347 5.74 -0.15 13.16
C LYS A 347 4.81 -0.06 11.96
N ASP A 348 3.92 -1.03 11.82
CA ASP A 348 2.82 -0.92 10.85
C ASP A 348 1.90 0.26 11.20
N GLY A 349 1.52 1.02 10.17
CA GLY A 349 0.63 2.17 10.31
C GLY A 349 1.33 3.52 10.09
N THR A 350 0.65 4.62 10.44
CA THR A 350 1.19 5.97 10.27
C THR A 350 2.08 6.33 11.47
N SER A 351 3.32 6.71 11.18
CA SER A 351 4.27 7.15 12.20
C SER A 351 4.42 8.68 12.17
N THR A 352 4.44 9.29 13.35
CA THR A 352 4.75 10.71 13.53
C THR A 352 6.25 10.99 13.63
N GLU A 353 7.07 9.95 13.60
CA GLU A 353 8.53 10.03 13.67
C GLU A 353 9.18 10.05 12.27
N GLN A 354 8.37 10.04 11.22
CA GLN A 354 8.80 10.28 9.85
C GLN A 354 7.78 11.15 9.13
N ILE A 355 8.27 12.23 8.53
CA ILE A 355 7.46 13.33 8.00
C ILE A 355 7.74 13.52 6.51
N LYS A 356 6.68 13.68 5.73
CA LYS A 356 6.80 14.08 4.31
C LYS A 356 7.03 15.58 4.22
N MET A 357 8.15 15.98 3.66
CA MET A 357 8.39 17.34 3.20
C MET A 357 7.94 17.42 1.74
N LYS A 358 6.80 18.05 1.51
CA LYS A 358 6.21 18.24 0.18
C LYS A 358 5.89 19.72 0.00
N ASN A 359 5.93 20.21 -1.24
CA ASN A 359 5.28 21.48 -1.55
C ASN A 359 3.79 21.34 -1.28
N VAL A 360 3.29 22.17 -0.39
CA VAL A 360 1.87 22.47 -0.29
C VAL A 360 1.71 23.77 -1.08
N SER A 361 1.09 23.68 -2.23
CA SER A 361 0.65 24.87 -2.94
C SER A 361 -0.70 25.23 -2.37
N ASP A 362 -0.79 26.34 -1.68
CA ASP A 362 -2.05 26.92 -1.27
C ASP A 362 -2.58 27.76 -2.46
N ALA A 363 -3.82 27.56 -2.79
CA ALA A 363 -4.51 28.36 -3.79
C ALA A 363 -5.85 28.82 -3.18
N GLU A 364 -6.13 30.10 -3.31
CA GLU A 364 -7.48 30.62 -3.07
C GLU A 364 -8.35 30.25 -4.26
N MET A 365 -9.47 29.60 -3.99
CA MET A 365 -10.40 29.16 -5.02
C MET A 365 -11.83 29.44 -4.56
N ARG A 366 -12.69 29.76 -5.51
CA ARG A 366 -14.12 29.99 -5.28
C ARG A 366 -14.85 28.65 -5.22
N ALA A 367 -15.68 28.43 -4.19
CA ALA A 367 -16.64 27.34 -4.17
C ALA A 367 -17.79 27.68 -5.12
N VAL A 368 -18.02 26.85 -6.14
CA VAL A 368 -18.98 27.11 -7.22
C VAL A 368 -20.22 26.24 -7.11
N GLU A 369 -20.02 24.99 -6.73
CA GLU A 369 -21.08 23.99 -6.71
C GLU A 369 -20.78 22.92 -5.66
N TRP A 370 -21.78 22.23 -5.17
CA TRP A 370 -21.59 21.05 -4.34
C TRP A 370 -22.45 19.88 -4.83
N LYS A 371 -22.04 18.67 -4.54
CA LYS A 371 -22.79 17.46 -4.85
C LYS A 371 -22.93 16.55 -3.64
N LYS A 372 -24.02 15.78 -3.60
CA LYS A 372 -24.28 14.78 -2.56
C LYS A 372 -23.19 13.68 -2.58
N GLY A 373 -23.01 13.02 -1.44
CA GLY A 373 -22.21 11.84 -1.35
C GLY A 373 -22.77 10.69 -2.21
N GLU A 374 -21.91 9.74 -2.56
CA GLU A 374 -22.33 8.56 -3.33
C GLU A 374 -23.38 7.76 -2.57
N LYS A 375 -24.33 7.19 -3.30
CA LYS A 375 -25.39 6.33 -2.75
C LYS A 375 -24.79 5.17 -1.95
N GLY A 376 -25.30 4.93 -0.75
CA GLY A 376 -24.80 3.92 0.19
C GLY A 376 -23.59 4.36 1.00
N THR A 377 -23.18 5.64 0.94
CA THR A 377 -22.14 6.21 1.81
C THR A 377 -22.73 7.00 2.98
N LYS A 378 -21.92 7.27 4.00
CA LYS A 378 -22.28 8.10 5.16
C LYS A 378 -22.85 9.47 4.77
N TYR A 379 -22.43 9.99 3.61
CA TYR A 379 -22.77 11.33 3.15
C TYR A 379 -23.79 11.33 1.99
N GLU A 380 -24.50 10.24 1.74
CA GLU A 380 -25.50 10.15 0.67
C GLU A 380 -26.55 11.28 0.73
N LYS A 381 -26.93 11.71 1.94
CA LYS A 381 -27.93 12.77 2.17
C LYS A 381 -27.31 14.15 2.38
N TYR A 382 -25.99 14.24 2.44
CA TYR A 382 -25.25 15.46 2.76
C TYR A 382 -24.22 15.78 1.66
N MET A 383 -23.60 16.96 1.76
CA MET A 383 -22.52 17.38 0.88
C MET A 383 -21.40 16.33 0.85
N GLY A 384 -21.17 15.72 -0.30
CA GLY A 384 -20.10 14.76 -0.55
C GLY A 384 -18.82 15.44 -1.04
N ALA A 385 -18.95 16.38 -1.96
CA ALA A 385 -17.84 17.15 -2.49
C ALA A 385 -18.28 18.53 -2.94
N VAL A 386 -17.32 19.48 -2.97
CA VAL A 386 -17.50 20.87 -3.46
C VAL A 386 -16.62 21.05 -4.69
N LEU A 387 -17.16 21.65 -5.74
CA LEU A 387 -16.41 22.12 -6.89
C LEU A 387 -15.77 23.47 -6.55
N PHE A 388 -14.46 23.52 -6.63
CA PHE A 388 -13.70 24.76 -6.52
C PHE A 388 -13.16 25.16 -7.89
N GLU A 389 -13.13 26.48 -8.13
CA GLU A 389 -12.68 27.08 -9.38
C GLU A 389 -11.73 28.23 -9.08
N THR A 390 -10.64 28.37 -9.88
CA THR A 390 -9.78 29.58 -9.86
C THR A 390 -10.51 30.76 -10.49
N ASP A 391 -10.14 32.00 -10.11
CA ASP A 391 -10.78 33.20 -10.64
C ASP A 391 -10.67 33.33 -12.17
N ASP A 392 -9.58 32.80 -12.77
CA ASP A 392 -9.39 32.73 -14.21
C ASP A 392 -10.10 31.56 -14.89
N LYS A 393 -10.85 30.75 -14.11
CA LYS A 393 -11.61 29.56 -14.54
C LYS A 393 -10.81 28.46 -15.24
N LYS A 394 -9.46 28.53 -15.20
CA LYS A 394 -8.63 27.53 -15.86
C LYS A 394 -8.50 26.23 -15.09
N VAL A 395 -8.69 26.28 -13.76
CA VAL A 395 -8.63 25.10 -12.91
C VAL A 395 -9.96 24.93 -12.19
N GLN A 396 -10.56 23.77 -12.38
CA GLN A 396 -11.75 23.32 -11.65
C GLN A 396 -11.45 21.98 -11.01
N VAL A 397 -11.78 21.82 -9.72
CA VAL A 397 -11.51 20.58 -8.97
C VAL A 397 -12.62 20.25 -7.98
N TRP A 398 -13.08 18.99 -8.00
CA TRP A 398 -13.98 18.46 -6.97
C TRP A 398 -13.21 18.02 -5.73
N VAL A 399 -13.45 18.66 -4.62
CA VAL A 399 -12.83 18.37 -3.33
C VAL A 399 -13.83 17.67 -2.43
N GLY A 400 -13.59 16.37 -2.14
CA GLY A 400 -14.45 15.55 -1.28
C GLY A 400 -13.90 15.35 0.14
N SER A 401 -12.72 15.88 0.47
CA SER A 401 -12.06 15.73 1.76
C SER A 401 -11.79 17.09 2.43
N GLY A 402 -11.49 17.08 3.74
CA GLY A 402 -11.20 18.31 4.48
C GLY A 402 -12.40 18.91 5.20
N PHE A 403 -13.61 18.43 4.96
CA PHE A 403 -14.84 18.89 5.60
C PHE A 403 -15.22 18.01 6.79
N SER A 404 -15.56 18.61 7.90
CA SER A 404 -16.15 17.92 9.06
C SER A 404 -17.61 17.50 8.78
N ASP A 405 -18.14 16.57 9.58
CA ASP A 405 -19.54 16.15 9.49
C ASP A 405 -20.52 17.33 9.72
N ALA A 406 -20.16 18.26 10.61
CA ALA A 406 -20.95 19.45 10.90
C ALA A 406 -21.00 20.39 9.69
N GLU A 407 -19.87 20.65 9.04
CA GLU A 407 -19.79 21.45 7.82
C GLU A 407 -20.58 20.82 6.69
N ARG A 408 -20.48 19.51 6.50
CA ARG A 408 -21.23 18.79 5.46
C ARG A 408 -22.74 18.95 5.63
N LYS A 409 -23.23 18.86 6.86
CA LYS A 409 -24.65 19.09 7.18
C LYS A 409 -25.05 20.55 6.98
N LYS A 410 -24.22 21.49 7.47
CA LYS A 410 -24.47 22.93 7.38
C LYS A 410 -24.60 23.41 5.94
N TYR A 411 -23.68 22.96 5.07
CA TYR A 411 -23.64 23.40 3.67
C TYR A 411 -24.61 22.63 2.76
N SER A 412 -25.12 21.45 3.19
CA SER A 412 -26.18 20.76 2.45
C SER A 412 -27.53 21.47 2.48
N ASN A 413 -27.73 22.41 3.41
CA ASN A 413 -28.98 23.16 3.60
C ASN A 413 -28.90 24.61 3.06
N LYS A 414 -27.83 24.92 2.33
CA LYS A 414 -27.71 26.23 1.66
C LYS A 414 -27.86 25.97 0.16
N ASP A 415 -28.91 26.55 -0.41
CA ASP A 415 -29.11 26.68 -1.85
C ASP A 415 -28.05 27.61 -2.47
#